data_9c721e6fc0af69dc65a5f1d7784f744d
#
_entry.id   9c721e6fc0af69dc65a5f1d7784f744d
#
_cell.length_a   1.000
_cell.length_b   1.000
_cell.length_c   1.000
_cell.angle_alpha   90.00
_cell.angle_beta   90.00
_cell.angle_gamma   90.00
#
_symmetry.space_group_name_H-M   'P 1'
#
loop_
_entity.id
_entity.type
_entity.pdbx_description
1 polymer ?
#
loop_
_entity_poly.entity_id
_entity_poly.type
_entity_poly.pdbx_seq_one_letter_code
_entity_poly.pdbx_strand_id
1 'polypeptide(L)'
;IDRNMVDDPYFRLSAEGNRGIYVPASTIGKDGTLDWMEGRKSTKVGRVLELVSEGKVNQFAFTVDGTWRYYKDGELSFSYTWNDTKDNTSYNGNVANSATLSQMVVDDPRDLSKMTYSNNQFRHKLVVYGSAPTFWGITVGARFSGIGGTRYSMIVNGNVNGDFVDSNDLAYVYDPNSSATPDYIREGINSILNNPDAEKSVKDYIRKSFGKVAERNGGVNGFYGTLDLRLAKKFKTYKKQNLEVSVDIFNVANMLN
;
A
#
# COMPACT_ATOMS: atom_id res chain seq x y z
N ILE A 1 -9.83 13.03 -13.25
CA ILE A 1 -11.20 12.46 -13.18
C ILE A 1 -11.73 12.13 -14.56
N ASP A 2 -12.61 11.13 -14.67
CA ASP A 2 -13.25 10.73 -15.94
C ASP A 2 -14.56 11.50 -16.13
N ARG A 3 -14.66 12.33 -17.16
CA ARG A 3 -15.84 13.14 -17.48
C ARG A 3 -16.88 12.41 -18.34
N ASN A 4 -16.53 11.25 -18.90
CA ASN A 4 -17.48 10.46 -19.69
C ASN A 4 -18.27 9.45 -18.85
N MET A 5 -17.96 9.27 -17.58
CA MET A 5 -18.78 8.52 -16.63
C MET A 5 -20.07 9.28 -16.34
N VAL A 6 -21.21 8.59 -16.22
CA VAL A 6 -22.48 9.21 -15.80
C VAL A 6 -22.36 9.95 -14.47
N ASP A 7 -23.09 11.03 -14.27
CA ASP A 7 -22.90 11.88 -13.09
C ASP A 7 -23.46 11.24 -11.82
N ASP A 8 -24.60 10.59 -11.93
CA ASP A 8 -25.30 9.96 -10.83
C ASP A 8 -25.37 8.43 -11.01
N PRO A 9 -25.37 7.65 -9.93
CA PRO A 9 -25.61 6.22 -10.02
C PRO A 9 -27.04 5.92 -10.46
N TYR A 10 -27.22 4.90 -11.30
CA TYR A 10 -28.54 4.43 -11.72
C TYR A 10 -29.33 3.86 -10.54
N PHE A 11 -28.67 3.24 -9.59
CA PHE A 11 -29.27 2.72 -8.35
C PHE A 11 -28.21 2.54 -7.27
N ARG A 12 -28.67 2.19 -6.05
CA ARG A 12 -27.78 1.96 -4.92
C ARG A 12 -28.00 0.58 -4.30
N LEU A 13 -26.91 -0.12 -3.96
CA LEU A 13 -26.93 -1.40 -3.26
C LEU A 13 -27.11 -1.16 -1.76
N SER A 14 -28.35 -1.29 -1.28
CA SER A 14 -28.66 -1.13 0.15
C SER A 14 -27.94 -2.17 1.03
N ALA A 15 -27.74 -3.38 0.52
CA ALA A 15 -27.02 -4.45 1.19
C ALA A 15 -25.52 -4.16 1.40
N GLU A 16 -24.97 -3.22 0.64
CA GLU A 16 -23.54 -2.83 0.70
C GLU A 16 -23.37 -1.36 1.08
N GLY A 17 -24.09 -0.90 2.09
CA GLY A 17 -23.92 0.46 2.62
C GLY A 17 -24.34 1.56 1.64
N ASN A 18 -25.32 1.27 0.77
CA ASN A 18 -25.80 2.16 -0.30
C ASN A 18 -24.73 2.51 -1.35
N ARG A 19 -23.87 1.57 -1.68
CA ARG A 19 -22.91 1.72 -2.79
C ARG A 19 -23.63 2.13 -4.08
N GLY A 20 -23.17 3.17 -4.75
CA GLY A 20 -23.69 3.60 -6.05
C GLY A 20 -23.27 2.65 -7.16
N ILE A 21 -24.20 2.34 -8.07
CA ILE A 21 -23.94 1.54 -9.27
C ILE A 21 -24.19 2.40 -10.49
N TYR A 22 -23.18 2.53 -11.34
CA TYR A 22 -23.13 3.48 -12.46
C TYR A 22 -23.49 2.85 -13.79
N VAL A 23 -24.06 1.64 -13.79
CA VAL A 23 -24.66 0.99 -14.96
C VAL A 23 -26.12 0.65 -14.69
N PRO A 24 -26.99 0.61 -15.72
CA PRO A 24 -28.40 0.21 -15.56
C PRO A 24 -28.50 -1.22 -15.05
N ALA A 25 -29.43 -1.51 -14.14
CA ALA A 25 -29.65 -2.85 -13.61
C ALA A 25 -29.98 -3.88 -14.69
N SER A 26 -30.62 -3.45 -15.79
CA SER A 26 -30.97 -4.29 -16.94
C SER A 26 -29.75 -4.78 -17.74
N THR A 27 -28.59 -4.16 -17.58
CA THR A 27 -27.37 -4.51 -18.30
C THR A 27 -26.45 -5.43 -17.47
N ILE A 28 -26.82 -5.69 -16.21
CA ILE A 28 -26.06 -6.59 -15.32
C ILE A 28 -26.42 -8.03 -15.69
N GLY A 29 -25.40 -8.84 -15.98
CA GLY A 29 -25.53 -10.25 -16.24
C GLY A 29 -26.10 -11.04 -15.05
N LYS A 30 -26.68 -12.20 -15.30
CA LYS A 30 -27.22 -13.09 -14.24
C LYS A 30 -26.12 -13.57 -13.26
N ASP A 31 -24.91 -13.57 -13.70
CA ASP A 31 -23.68 -13.90 -12.93
C ASP A 31 -23.06 -12.67 -12.22
N GLY A 32 -23.73 -11.50 -12.32
CA GLY A 32 -23.24 -10.26 -11.74
C GLY A 32 -22.21 -9.51 -12.59
N THR A 33 -21.91 -9.99 -13.82
CA THR A 33 -21.01 -9.27 -14.72
C THR A 33 -21.58 -7.92 -15.13
N LEU A 34 -20.75 -6.87 -15.07
CA LEU A 34 -21.09 -5.51 -15.47
C LEU A 34 -20.45 -5.17 -16.82
N ASP A 35 -21.23 -4.57 -17.73
CA ASP A 35 -20.66 -3.86 -18.87
C ASP A 35 -20.49 -2.38 -18.51
N TRP A 36 -19.25 -1.99 -18.22
CA TRP A 36 -18.87 -0.62 -17.85
C TRP A 36 -19.16 0.40 -18.96
N MET A 37 -19.30 -0.03 -20.23
CA MET A 37 -19.67 0.86 -21.34
C MET A 37 -21.05 1.48 -21.14
N GLU A 38 -21.94 0.78 -20.46
CA GLU A 38 -23.29 1.24 -20.16
C GLU A 38 -23.33 2.36 -19.09
N GLY A 39 -22.20 2.57 -18.37
CA GLY A 39 -22.03 3.69 -17.43
C GLY A 39 -21.47 4.97 -18.07
N ARG A 40 -21.48 5.06 -19.40
CA ARG A 40 -20.94 6.20 -20.15
C ARG A 40 -22.03 7.20 -20.58
N LYS A 41 -21.66 8.51 -20.54
CA LYS A 41 -22.49 9.56 -21.18
C LYS A 41 -22.51 9.41 -22.68
N SER A 42 -21.40 8.96 -23.27
CA SER A 42 -21.26 8.67 -24.68
C SER A 42 -20.51 7.38 -24.92
N THR A 43 -21.10 6.48 -25.68
CA THR A 43 -20.45 5.22 -26.12
C THR A 43 -19.53 5.42 -27.35
N LYS A 44 -19.54 6.63 -27.94
CA LYS A 44 -18.70 6.96 -29.11
C LYS A 44 -17.23 7.19 -28.75
N VAL A 45 -16.96 7.44 -27.48
CA VAL A 45 -15.61 7.68 -26.93
C VAL A 45 -15.41 6.85 -25.65
N GLY A 46 -14.17 6.51 -25.35
CA GLY A 46 -13.81 5.88 -24.08
C GLY A 46 -13.80 6.88 -22.93
N ARG A 47 -12.75 6.83 -22.12
CA ARG A 47 -12.54 7.81 -21.04
C ARG A 47 -12.27 9.21 -21.59
N VAL A 48 -12.83 10.20 -20.95
CA VAL A 48 -12.50 11.60 -21.15
C VAL A 48 -11.87 12.12 -19.86
N LEU A 49 -10.55 12.13 -19.81
CA LEU A 49 -9.82 12.47 -18.61
C LEU A 49 -9.62 13.97 -18.50
N GLU A 50 -9.98 14.50 -17.35
CA GLU A 50 -9.70 15.88 -16.97
C GLU A 50 -8.67 15.91 -15.82
N LEU A 51 -7.68 16.76 -15.95
CA LEU A 51 -6.75 17.08 -14.87
C LEU A 51 -7.35 18.17 -13.99
N VAL A 52 -7.54 17.86 -12.72
CA VAL A 52 -8.07 18.80 -11.72
C VAL A 52 -7.04 19.05 -10.62
N SER A 53 -7.07 20.21 -9.99
CA SER A 53 -6.17 20.61 -8.91
C SER A 53 -6.81 20.43 -7.53
N GLU A 54 -7.36 19.23 -7.28
CA GLU A 54 -8.09 18.90 -6.04
C GLU A 54 -7.34 17.89 -5.16
N GLY A 55 -6.18 17.42 -5.63
CA GLY A 55 -5.32 16.53 -4.86
C GLY A 55 -4.79 17.20 -3.59
N LYS A 56 -4.90 16.49 -2.45
CA LYS A 56 -4.45 16.96 -1.13
C LYS A 56 -3.58 15.89 -0.48
N VAL A 57 -2.49 16.31 0.13
CA VAL A 57 -1.62 15.47 0.95
C VAL A 57 -1.32 16.20 2.25
N ASN A 58 -1.52 15.52 3.36
CA ASN A 58 -1.09 15.96 4.68
C ASN A 58 -0.04 14.98 5.19
N GLN A 59 1.17 15.46 5.42
CA GLN A 59 2.26 14.65 5.94
C GLN A 59 2.88 15.30 7.16
N PHE A 60 3.07 14.50 8.20
CA PHE A 60 3.90 14.86 9.34
C PHE A 60 4.97 13.78 9.52
N ALA A 61 6.23 14.19 9.61
CA ALA A 61 7.35 13.28 9.84
C ALA A 61 8.27 13.84 10.93
N PHE A 62 8.73 12.96 11.81
CA PHE A 62 9.73 13.27 12.81
C PHE A 62 10.89 12.30 12.67
N THR A 63 12.09 12.84 12.51
CA THR A 63 13.30 12.04 12.34
C THR A 63 14.32 12.37 13.42
N VAL A 64 14.91 11.34 14.00
CA VAL A 64 16.08 11.43 14.88
C VAL A 64 17.19 10.62 14.24
N ASP A 65 18.35 11.22 14.11
CA ASP A 65 19.54 10.56 13.61
C ASP A 65 20.76 10.89 14.47
N GLY A 66 21.74 10.01 14.42
CA GLY A 66 22.99 10.18 15.15
C GLY A 66 24.10 9.31 14.57
N THR A 67 25.32 9.81 14.72
CA THR A 67 26.52 9.08 14.32
C THR A 67 27.50 9.05 15.48
N TRP A 68 27.97 7.86 15.81
CA TRP A 68 28.99 7.65 16.80
C TRP A 68 30.26 7.11 16.13
N ARG A 69 31.34 7.86 16.27
CA ARG A 69 32.68 7.45 15.83
C ARG A 69 33.47 6.92 17.02
N TYR A 70 33.99 5.75 16.86
CA TYR A 70 34.70 5.05 17.93
C TYR A 70 35.97 4.43 17.40
N TYR A 71 36.91 4.25 18.30
CA TYR A 71 38.22 3.65 18.08
C TYR A 71 38.71 3.68 16.63
N LYS A 72 39.67 4.57 16.34
CA LYS A 72 40.25 4.84 15.01
C LYS A 72 39.21 5.28 13.98
N ASP A 73 38.80 4.36 13.10
CA ASP A 73 37.96 4.56 11.96
C ASP A 73 36.62 3.81 12.04
N GLY A 74 36.27 3.30 13.21
CA GLY A 74 34.96 2.68 13.45
C GLY A 74 33.85 3.73 13.50
N GLU A 75 32.73 3.43 12.86
CA GLU A 75 31.57 4.31 12.83
C GLU A 75 30.28 3.50 12.96
N LEU A 76 29.32 4.03 13.71
CA LEU A 76 27.96 3.53 13.81
C LEU A 76 27.00 4.70 13.66
N SER A 77 26.11 4.62 12.70
CA SER A 77 25.05 5.61 12.44
C SER A 77 23.69 4.96 12.57
N PHE A 78 22.74 5.70 13.11
CA PHE A 78 21.34 5.32 13.16
C PHE A 78 20.46 6.47 12.71
N SER A 79 19.34 6.15 12.10
CA SER A 79 18.28 7.09 11.78
C SER A 79 16.94 6.42 12.01
N TYR A 80 16.06 7.07 12.76
CA TYR A 80 14.70 6.63 12.97
C TYR A 80 13.75 7.72 12.54
N THR A 81 12.76 7.35 11.71
CA THR A 81 11.69 8.25 11.27
C THR A 81 10.34 7.68 11.68
N TRP A 82 9.54 8.49 12.36
CA TRP A 82 8.11 8.31 12.51
C TRP A 82 7.39 9.17 11.47
N ASN A 83 6.37 8.63 10.80
CA ASN A 83 5.65 9.32 9.73
C ASN A 83 4.14 9.06 9.79
N ASP A 84 3.35 10.10 9.50
CA ASP A 84 1.90 10.03 9.30
C ASP A 84 1.55 10.79 8.03
N THR A 85 1.11 10.04 7.01
CA THR A 85 0.77 10.61 5.70
C THR A 85 -0.64 10.22 5.31
N LYS A 86 -1.45 11.22 5.02
CA LYS A 86 -2.83 11.06 4.51
C LYS A 86 -2.98 11.82 3.22
N ASP A 87 -3.76 11.27 2.32
CA ASP A 87 -4.12 11.90 1.06
C ASP A 87 -5.55 11.55 0.62
N ASN A 88 -6.02 12.19 -0.42
CA ASN A 88 -7.33 11.91 -1.00
C ASN A 88 -7.28 11.12 -2.31
N THR A 89 -6.10 10.88 -2.89
CA THR A 89 -5.98 10.20 -4.18
C THR A 89 -4.92 9.11 -4.23
N SER A 90 -3.86 9.19 -3.43
CA SER A 90 -2.66 8.34 -3.53
C SER A 90 -2.13 8.19 -4.96
N TYR A 91 -2.08 9.30 -5.67
CA TYR A 91 -1.58 9.32 -7.04
C TYR A 91 -0.13 8.82 -7.12
N ASN A 92 0.08 7.74 -7.87
CA ASN A 92 1.37 7.06 -7.97
C ASN A 92 1.97 7.05 -9.38
N GLY A 93 1.38 7.76 -10.33
CA GLY A 93 1.79 7.72 -11.71
C GLY A 93 1.91 9.09 -12.35
N ASN A 94 2.73 9.19 -13.39
CA ASN A 94 2.87 10.36 -14.26
C ASN A 94 1.99 10.26 -15.52
N VAL A 95 1.18 9.21 -15.63
CA VAL A 95 0.26 8.98 -16.75
C VAL A 95 -1.17 9.06 -16.25
N ALA A 96 -1.96 10.00 -16.78
CA ALA A 96 -3.33 10.27 -16.34
C ALA A 96 -4.24 9.03 -16.35
N ASN A 97 -4.14 8.19 -17.38
CA ASN A 97 -4.92 6.96 -17.45
C ASN A 97 -4.58 5.98 -16.33
N SER A 98 -3.30 5.73 -16.08
CA SER A 98 -2.86 4.84 -14.98
C SER A 98 -3.25 5.37 -13.61
N ALA A 99 -3.24 6.67 -13.42
CA ALA A 99 -3.65 7.29 -12.17
C ALA A 99 -5.14 7.08 -11.86
N THR A 100 -6.01 7.20 -12.85
CA THR A 100 -7.45 6.95 -12.67
C THR A 100 -7.77 5.47 -12.42
N LEU A 101 -6.91 4.54 -12.89
CA LEU A 101 -7.05 3.10 -12.67
C LEU A 101 -6.60 2.64 -11.27
N SER A 102 -5.83 3.43 -10.57
CA SER A 102 -5.25 3.04 -9.28
C SER A 102 -5.98 3.58 -8.06
N GLN A 103 -6.98 4.40 -8.25
CA GLN A 103 -7.74 4.99 -7.15
C GLN A 103 -8.76 4.02 -6.59
N MET A 104 -8.59 3.62 -5.35
CA MET A 104 -9.52 2.75 -4.63
C MET A 104 -10.70 3.56 -4.10
N VAL A 105 -11.91 3.09 -4.39
CA VAL A 105 -13.14 3.86 -4.18
C VAL A 105 -14.20 3.06 -3.43
N VAL A 106 -15.09 3.78 -2.77
CA VAL A 106 -16.33 3.23 -2.20
C VAL A 106 -17.45 3.32 -3.22
N ASP A 107 -17.54 4.43 -3.93
CA ASP A 107 -18.68 4.83 -4.75
C ASP A 107 -18.16 5.56 -6.02
N ASP A 108 -18.13 6.87 -6.02
CA ASP A 108 -17.69 7.69 -7.16
C ASP A 108 -16.16 7.92 -7.13
N PRO A 109 -15.43 7.47 -8.16
CA PRO A 109 -13.98 7.71 -8.25
C PRO A 109 -13.60 9.19 -8.41
N ARG A 110 -14.57 10.06 -8.66
CA ARG A 110 -14.39 11.52 -8.74
C ARG A 110 -14.57 12.22 -7.39
N ASP A 111 -15.05 11.52 -6.36
CA ASP A 111 -15.18 12.09 -5.02
C ASP A 111 -13.80 12.11 -4.31
N LEU A 112 -13.17 13.28 -4.33
CA LEU A 112 -11.89 13.56 -3.67
C LEU A 112 -12.07 14.22 -2.29
N SER A 113 -13.25 14.16 -1.71
CA SER A 113 -13.55 14.83 -0.43
C SER A 113 -12.91 14.14 0.78
N LYS A 114 -12.64 12.83 0.71
CA LYS A 114 -12.19 12.04 1.85
C LYS A 114 -10.66 11.92 1.91
N MET A 115 -10.11 12.26 3.05
CA MET A 115 -8.70 12.06 3.39
C MET A 115 -8.54 10.75 4.18
N THR A 116 -7.75 9.82 3.65
CA THR A 116 -7.40 8.56 4.33
C THR A 116 -5.89 8.35 4.29
N TYR A 117 -5.37 7.28 4.89
CA TYR A 117 -3.95 6.98 4.79
C TYR A 117 -3.52 6.83 3.33
N SER A 118 -2.35 7.41 3.02
CA SER A 118 -1.73 7.33 1.70
C SER A 118 -1.19 5.93 1.41
N ASN A 119 -1.12 5.55 0.14
CA ASN A 119 -0.36 4.36 -0.29
C ASN A 119 1.14 4.49 0.05
N ASN A 120 1.65 5.73 0.17
CA ASN A 120 3.03 6.01 0.53
C ASN A 120 3.25 6.10 2.05
N GLN A 121 2.21 5.80 2.84
CA GLN A 121 2.33 5.78 4.29
C GLN A 121 3.22 4.64 4.77
N PHE A 122 4.17 4.98 5.60
CA PHE A 122 4.82 4.07 6.54
C PHE A 122 4.76 4.72 7.93
N ARG A 123 4.65 3.91 8.99
CA ARG A 123 4.62 4.47 10.34
C ARG A 123 6.03 4.61 10.93
N HIS A 124 6.88 3.65 10.66
CA HIS A 124 8.22 3.57 11.23
C HIS A 124 9.23 3.22 10.14
N LYS A 125 10.35 3.92 10.13
CA LYS A 125 11.53 3.57 9.34
C LYS A 125 12.76 3.63 10.23
N LEU A 126 13.54 2.55 10.25
CA LEU A 126 14.79 2.46 10.99
C LEU A 126 15.91 2.12 10.01
N VAL A 127 16.96 2.90 10.05
CA VAL A 127 18.20 2.60 9.32
C VAL A 127 19.34 2.62 10.32
N VAL A 128 20.09 1.54 10.39
CA VAL A 128 21.31 1.44 11.20
C VAL A 128 22.41 0.95 10.28
N TYR A 129 23.51 1.66 10.23
CA TYR A 129 24.67 1.24 9.44
C TYR A 129 25.97 1.62 10.12
N GLY A 130 27.01 0.88 9.80
CA GLY A 130 28.31 1.18 10.36
C GLY A 130 29.40 0.25 9.87
N SER A 131 30.60 0.56 10.29
CA SER A 131 31.78 -0.27 10.03
C SER A 131 32.59 -0.48 11.31
N ALA A 132 33.09 -1.70 11.49
CA ALA A 132 34.08 -1.98 12.51
C ALA A 132 35.39 -1.27 12.18
N PRO A 133 36.22 -0.95 13.20
CA PRO A 133 37.57 -0.46 12.97
C PRO A 133 38.37 -1.40 12.07
N THR A 134 39.12 -0.81 11.16
CA THR A 134 39.96 -1.58 10.22
C THR A 134 41.08 -2.29 10.94
N PHE A 135 41.16 -3.62 10.82
CA PHE A 135 42.23 -4.45 11.31
C PHE A 135 42.94 -5.18 10.17
N TRP A 136 44.29 -5.06 10.11
CA TRP A 136 45.11 -5.65 9.03
C TRP A 136 44.63 -5.35 7.61
N GLY A 137 44.04 -4.16 7.42
CA GLY A 137 43.45 -3.74 6.15
C GLY A 137 42.11 -4.39 5.81
N ILE A 138 41.49 -5.11 6.77
CA ILE A 138 40.15 -5.67 6.63
C ILE A 138 39.15 -4.73 7.30
N THR A 139 38.11 -4.37 6.60
CA THR A 139 36.96 -3.59 7.10
C THR A 139 35.69 -4.42 6.95
N VAL A 140 34.92 -4.52 8.03
CA VAL A 140 33.59 -5.14 8.02
C VAL A 140 32.55 -4.05 8.22
N GLY A 141 31.61 -3.97 7.31
CA GLY A 141 30.46 -3.06 7.38
C GLY A 141 29.14 -3.81 7.41
N ALA A 142 28.14 -3.22 8.03
CA ALA A 142 26.77 -3.72 8.04
C ALA A 142 25.79 -2.58 7.85
N ARG A 143 24.67 -2.87 7.21
CA ARG A 143 23.52 -1.96 7.09
C ARG A 143 22.22 -2.71 7.32
N PHE A 144 21.49 -2.30 8.33
CA PHE A 144 20.11 -2.71 8.53
C PHE A 144 19.18 -1.59 8.07
N SER A 145 18.15 -1.95 7.29
CA SER A 145 17.09 -1.04 6.87
C SER A 145 15.75 -1.71 7.11
N GLY A 146 14.92 -1.11 7.96
CA GLY A 146 13.62 -1.65 8.31
C GLY A 146 12.52 -0.62 8.14
N ILE A 147 11.34 -1.08 7.73
CA ILE A 147 10.15 -0.25 7.53
C ILE A 147 8.92 -0.98 8.07
N GLY A 148 8.01 -0.26 8.69
CA GLY A 148 6.79 -0.82 9.25
C GLY A 148 5.61 0.12 9.17
N GLY A 149 4.41 -0.46 9.21
CA GLY A 149 3.18 0.30 9.13
C GLY A 149 2.85 0.83 7.73
N THR A 150 3.35 0.18 6.68
CA THR A 150 2.85 0.38 5.31
C THR A 150 1.40 -0.08 5.22
N ARG A 151 0.67 0.45 4.26
CA ARG A 151 -0.78 0.30 4.19
C ARG A 151 -1.23 -0.56 3.03
N TYR A 152 -2.41 -1.17 3.20
CA TYR A 152 -3.12 -1.88 2.14
C TYR A 152 -4.64 -1.73 2.32
N SER A 153 -5.38 -1.97 1.24
CA SER A 153 -6.84 -1.92 1.20
C SER A 153 -7.41 -3.30 0.90
N MET A 154 -8.59 -3.60 1.46
CA MET A 154 -9.40 -4.73 1.00
C MET A 154 -10.23 -4.27 -0.20
N ILE A 155 -10.02 -4.91 -1.33
CA ILE A 155 -10.71 -4.63 -2.59
C ILE A 155 -11.42 -5.87 -3.11
N VAL A 156 -12.43 -5.66 -3.93
CA VAL A 156 -13.10 -6.72 -4.68
C VAL A 156 -12.34 -6.96 -5.99
N ASN A 157 -12.18 -8.21 -6.36
CA ASN A 157 -11.64 -8.57 -7.68
C ASN A 157 -12.77 -8.43 -8.72
N GLY A 158 -12.63 -7.49 -9.63
CA GLY A 158 -13.64 -7.12 -10.63
C GLY A 158 -14.14 -5.69 -10.43
N ASN A 159 -15.22 -5.36 -11.11
CA ASN A 159 -15.86 -4.04 -11.07
C ASN A 159 -17.25 -4.19 -10.46
N VAL A 160 -17.46 -3.67 -9.26
CA VAL A 160 -18.76 -3.76 -8.55
C VAL A 160 -19.64 -2.56 -8.86
N ASN A 161 -19.06 -1.37 -8.94
CA ASN A 161 -19.80 -0.11 -9.08
C ASN A 161 -20.05 0.30 -10.54
N GLY A 162 -19.38 -0.33 -11.52
CA GLY A 162 -19.53 0.00 -12.93
C GLY A 162 -18.80 1.29 -13.36
N ASP A 163 -17.76 1.68 -12.65
CA ASP A 163 -17.02 2.93 -12.86
C ASP A 163 -15.93 2.87 -13.94
N PHE A 164 -15.82 1.77 -14.66
CA PHE A 164 -14.79 1.54 -15.68
C PHE A 164 -13.46 0.99 -15.18
N VAL A 165 -13.33 0.71 -13.91
CA VAL A 165 -12.08 0.24 -13.32
C VAL A 165 -12.28 -1.11 -12.65
N ASP A 166 -11.50 -2.10 -13.03
CA ASP A 166 -11.48 -3.38 -12.34
C ASP A 166 -10.58 -3.33 -11.11
N SER A 167 -11.00 -3.99 -10.04
CA SER A 167 -10.21 -4.19 -8.82
C SER A 167 -9.80 -2.90 -8.10
N ASN A 168 -10.67 -1.88 -8.15
CA ASN A 168 -10.52 -0.65 -7.37
C ASN A 168 -11.61 -0.49 -6.30
N ASP A 169 -12.69 -1.27 -6.39
CA ASP A 169 -13.79 -1.20 -5.43
C ASP A 169 -13.38 -1.70 -4.05
N LEU A 170 -13.52 -0.86 -3.03
CA LEU A 170 -13.30 -1.25 -1.64
C LEU A 170 -14.37 -2.27 -1.21
N ALA A 171 -13.94 -3.35 -0.58
CA ALA A 171 -14.82 -4.44 -0.19
C ALA A 171 -15.82 -4.02 0.90
N TYR A 172 -17.09 -4.37 0.74
CA TYR A 172 -18.05 -4.36 1.85
C TYR A 172 -17.80 -5.61 2.71
N VAL A 173 -17.61 -5.39 4.00
CA VAL A 173 -17.33 -6.48 4.95
C VAL A 173 -18.59 -6.76 5.75
N TYR A 174 -19.25 -7.86 5.45
CA TYR A 174 -20.45 -8.29 6.17
C TYR A 174 -20.13 -8.58 7.65
N ASP A 175 -21.04 -8.23 8.53
CA ASP A 175 -20.94 -8.62 9.95
C ASP A 175 -21.32 -10.10 10.10
N PRO A 176 -20.42 -10.99 10.52
CA PRO A 176 -20.72 -12.42 10.65
C PRO A 176 -21.76 -12.71 11.75
N ASN A 177 -22.02 -11.74 12.64
CA ASN A 177 -23.05 -11.88 13.69
C ASN A 177 -24.43 -11.43 13.23
N SER A 178 -24.55 -10.80 12.07
CA SER A 178 -25.84 -10.38 11.51
C SER A 178 -26.59 -11.57 10.90
N SER A 179 -27.89 -11.67 11.19
CA SER A 179 -28.78 -12.65 10.56
C SER A 179 -28.96 -12.43 9.05
N ALA A 180 -28.69 -11.21 8.58
CA ALA A 180 -28.76 -10.85 7.17
C ALA A 180 -27.52 -11.30 6.36
N THR A 181 -26.45 -11.73 7.05
CA THR A 181 -25.23 -12.21 6.38
C THR A 181 -25.42 -13.62 5.85
N PRO A 182 -25.24 -13.85 4.53
CA PRO A 182 -25.30 -15.17 3.94
C PRO A 182 -24.34 -16.15 4.62
N ASP A 183 -24.75 -17.42 4.79
CA ASP A 183 -23.96 -18.40 5.54
C ASP A 183 -22.57 -18.62 4.96
N TYR A 184 -22.43 -18.72 3.64
CA TYR A 184 -21.14 -18.91 2.98
C TYR A 184 -20.17 -17.75 3.22
N ILE A 185 -20.68 -16.50 3.32
CA ILE A 185 -19.87 -15.32 3.66
C ILE A 185 -19.46 -15.38 5.13
N ARG A 186 -20.41 -15.71 6.01
CA ARG A 186 -20.15 -15.88 7.45
C ARG A 186 -19.05 -16.91 7.72
N GLU A 187 -19.14 -18.06 7.05
CA GLU A 187 -18.15 -19.13 7.15
C GLU A 187 -16.78 -18.67 6.66
N GLY A 188 -16.72 -17.98 5.52
CA GLY A 188 -15.48 -17.44 4.97
C GLY A 188 -14.80 -16.43 5.89
N ILE A 189 -15.56 -15.47 6.44
CA ILE A 189 -15.05 -14.49 7.40
C ILE A 189 -14.54 -15.19 8.68
N ASN A 190 -15.33 -16.12 9.24
CA ASN A 190 -14.94 -16.85 10.44
C ASN A 190 -13.72 -17.74 10.20
N SER A 191 -13.57 -18.32 9.04
CA SER A 191 -12.38 -19.10 8.66
C SER A 191 -11.12 -18.24 8.75
N ILE A 192 -11.14 -17.02 8.22
CA ILE A 192 -9.99 -16.10 8.29
C ILE A 192 -9.74 -15.66 9.75
N LEU A 193 -10.78 -15.32 10.48
CA LEU A 193 -10.66 -14.81 11.85
C LEU A 193 -10.13 -15.85 12.83
N ASN A 194 -10.46 -17.13 12.60
CA ASN A 194 -10.05 -18.28 13.44
C ASN A 194 -8.75 -18.93 12.96
N ASN A 195 -8.25 -18.60 11.78
CA ASN A 195 -6.98 -19.13 11.28
C ASN A 195 -5.82 -18.62 12.16
N PRO A 196 -5.06 -19.50 12.84
CA PRO A 196 -3.93 -19.09 13.67
C PRO A 196 -2.82 -18.40 12.87
N ASP A 197 -2.65 -18.78 11.60
CA ASP A 197 -1.58 -18.24 10.73
C ASP A 197 -1.96 -16.90 10.10
N ALA A 198 -3.22 -16.47 10.19
CA ALA A 198 -3.63 -15.19 9.66
C ALA A 198 -3.12 -14.04 10.53
N GLU A 199 -2.46 -13.09 9.89
CA GLU A 199 -1.89 -11.89 10.53
C GLU A 199 -2.92 -11.15 11.39
N LYS A 200 -2.52 -10.73 12.59
CA LYS A 200 -3.38 -9.97 13.51
C LYS A 200 -3.93 -8.70 12.84
N SER A 201 -3.10 -8.01 12.06
CA SER A 201 -3.50 -6.79 11.35
C SER A 201 -4.63 -7.01 10.35
N VAL A 202 -4.65 -8.16 9.66
CA VAL A 202 -5.73 -8.56 8.75
C VAL A 202 -7.03 -8.78 9.54
N LYS A 203 -6.96 -9.54 10.62
CA LYS A 203 -8.11 -9.81 11.49
C LYS A 203 -8.69 -8.52 12.09
N ASP A 204 -7.84 -7.62 12.53
CA ASP A 204 -8.24 -6.34 13.11
C ASP A 204 -8.89 -5.43 12.07
N TYR A 205 -8.37 -5.43 10.82
CA TYR A 205 -8.96 -4.66 9.73
C TYR A 205 -10.34 -5.20 9.33
N ILE A 206 -10.50 -6.53 9.24
CA ILE A 206 -11.80 -7.17 8.99
C ILE A 206 -12.80 -6.81 10.07
N ARG A 207 -12.44 -6.98 11.37
CA ARG A 207 -13.34 -6.66 12.50
C ARG A 207 -13.75 -5.19 12.52
N LYS A 208 -12.82 -4.29 12.27
CA LYS A 208 -13.09 -2.83 12.21
C LYS A 208 -14.05 -2.48 11.07
N SER A 209 -14.15 -3.32 10.05
CA SER A 209 -14.94 -3.08 8.83
C SER A 209 -16.30 -3.78 8.84
N PHE A 210 -16.71 -4.50 9.90
CA PHE A 210 -17.98 -5.19 9.93
C PHE A 210 -19.16 -4.26 9.65
N GLY A 211 -20.06 -4.69 8.76
CA GLY A 211 -21.26 -3.99 8.37
C GLY A 211 -21.05 -2.71 7.54
N LYS A 212 -19.84 -2.50 6.99
CA LYS A 212 -19.53 -1.31 6.19
C LYS A 212 -18.48 -1.60 5.12
N VAL A 213 -18.34 -0.68 4.18
CA VAL A 213 -17.23 -0.70 3.21
C VAL A 213 -15.92 -0.46 3.94
N ALA A 214 -14.91 -1.26 3.62
CA ALA A 214 -13.58 -1.13 4.18
C ALA A 214 -12.97 0.25 3.86
N GLU A 215 -12.25 0.82 4.82
CA GLU A 215 -11.58 2.10 4.62
C GLU A 215 -10.37 1.92 3.70
N ARG A 216 -10.18 2.81 2.72
CA ARG A 216 -8.97 2.83 1.89
C ARG A 216 -7.72 2.90 2.79
N ASN A 217 -6.78 1.99 2.55
CA ASN A 217 -5.54 1.89 3.34
C ASN A 217 -5.77 1.67 4.86
N GLY A 218 -6.89 1.02 5.22
CA GLY A 218 -7.21 0.69 6.61
C GLY A 218 -6.38 -0.46 7.18
N GLY A 219 -5.83 -1.32 6.34
CA GLY A 219 -4.92 -2.40 6.73
C GLY A 219 -3.50 -1.91 7.00
N VAL A 220 -2.78 -2.62 7.85
CA VAL A 220 -1.41 -2.28 8.27
C VAL A 220 -0.53 -3.51 8.12
N ASN A 221 0.51 -3.40 7.30
CA ASN A 221 1.53 -4.44 7.22
C ASN A 221 2.46 -4.41 8.44
N GLY A 222 2.98 -5.58 8.78
CA GLY A 222 3.99 -5.73 9.81
C GLY A 222 5.30 -5.00 9.48
N PHE A 223 6.21 -5.03 10.42
CA PHE A 223 7.56 -4.52 10.21
C PHE A 223 8.38 -5.55 9.43
N TYR A 224 9.09 -5.09 8.41
CA TYR A 224 10.06 -5.91 7.68
C TYR A 224 11.38 -5.16 7.53
N GLY A 225 12.47 -5.90 7.41
CA GLY A 225 13.79 -5.28 7.28
C GLY A 225 14.75 -6.15 6.49
N THR A 226 15.80 -5.52 6.01
CA THR A 226 16.91 -6.14 5.30
C THR A 226 18.21 -5.87 6.04
N LEU A 227 19.11 -6.86 6.03
CA LEU A 227 20.46 -6.74 6.56
C LEU A 227 21.46 -7.00 5.43
N ASP A 228 22.27 -6.00 5.13
CA ASP A 228 23.33 -6.08 4.15
C ASP A 228 24.68 -6.09 4.88
N LEU A 229 25.63 -6.89 4.38
CA LEU A 229 26.99 -6.98 4.89
C LEU A 229 28.00 -6.64 3.80
N ARG A 230 29.07 -5.98 4.21
CA ARG A 230 30.24 -5.70 3.36
C ARG A 230 31.49 -6.17 4.04
N LEU A 231 32.32 -6.90 3.31
CA LEU A 231 33.67 -7.25 3.69
C LEU A 231 34.63 -6.64 2.67
N ALA A 232 35.56 -5.82 3.10
CA ALA A 232 36.56 -5.20 2.23
C ALA A 232 37.98 -5.46 2.73
N LYS A 233 38.90 -5.68 1.82
CA LYS A 233 40.34 -5.84 2.11
C LYS A 233 41.16 -4.89 1.25
N LYS A 234 41.94 -4.04 1.93
CA LYS A 234 42.93 -3.16 1.30
C LYS A 234 44.31 -3.79 1.28
N PHE A 235 44.92 -3.78 0.12
CA PHE A 235 46.26 -4.22 -0.15
C PHE A 235 47.12 -3.02 -0.54
N LYS A 236 48.21 -2.79 0.13
CA LYS A 236 49.23 -1.83 -0.34
C LYS A 236 49.94 -2.41 -1.57
N THR A 237 49.96 -1.68 -2.64
CA THR A 237 50.62 -2.04 -3.89
C THR A 237 51.83 -1.15 -4.13
N TYR A 238 52.24 -0.94 -5.38
CA TYR A 238 53.45 -0.19 -5.70
C TYR A 238 53.33 1.31 -5.30
N LYS A 239 54.33 1.82 -4.60
CA LYS A 239 54.43 3.20 -4.08
C LYS A 239 53.26 3.60 -3.16
N LYS A 240 52.46 4.57 -3.56
CA LYS A 240 51.30 5.11 -2.80
C LYS A 240 49.95 4.52 -3.25
N GLN A 241 49.95 3.51 -4.11
CA GLN A 241 48.74 2.90 -4.63
C GLN A 241 48.18 1.85 -3.64
N ASN A 242 46.90 1.74 -3.61
CA ASN A 242 46.17 0.71 -2.88
C ASN A 242 45.20 -0.01 -3.80
N LEU A 243 45.08 -1.32 -3.65
CA LEU A 243 44.04 -2.14 -4.23
C LEU A 243 43.05 -2.50 -3.12
N GLU A 244 41.77 -2.26 -3.36
CA GLU A 244 40.70 -2.73 -2.48
C GLU A 244 39.88 -3.80 -3.21
N VAL A 245 39.66 -4.91 -2.55
CA VAL A 245 38.74 -5.96 -2.98
C VAL A 245 37.64 -6.02 -1.96
N SER A 246 36.37 -5.97 -2.40
CA SER A 246 35.21 -6.06 -1.52
C SER A 246 34.22 -7.12 -2.00
N VAL A 247 33.49 -7.68 -1.02
CA VAL A 247 32.35 -8.55 -1.22
C VAL A 247 31.17 -7.91 -0.50
N ASP A 248 30.10 -7.67 -1.22
CA ASP A 248 28.84 -7.15 -0.68
C ASP A 248 27.80 -8.28 -0.74
N ILE A 249 27.14 -8.54 0.38
CA ILE A 249 26.09 -9.55 0.52
C ILE A 249 24.82 -8.82 0.92
N PHE A 250 23.81 -8.84 0.04
CA PHE A 250 22.55 -8.14 0.27
C PHE A 250 21.51 -9.07 0.87
N ASN A 251 20.72 -8.55 1.80
CA ASN A 251 19.60 -9.24 2.44
C ASN A 251 19.98 -10.59 3.07
N VAL A 252 21.06 -10.59 3.86
CA VAL A 252 21.62 -11.81 4.50
C VAL A 252 20.57 -12.55 5.34
N ALA A 253 19.69 -11.84 6.01
CA ALA A 253 18.64 -12.45 6.82
C ALA A 253 17.71 -13.37 6.00
N ASN A 254 17.46 -13.04 4.75
CA ASN A 254 16.63 -13.87 3.86
C ASN A 254 17.39 -15.06 3.24
N MET A 255 18.72 -15.06 3.30
CA MET A 255 19.53 -16.19 2.84
C MET A 255 19.60 -17.32 3.88
N LEU A 256 19.23 -17.01 5.13
CA LEU A 256 19.30 -17.93 6.28
C LEU A 256 17.93 -18.53 6.65
N ASN A 257 16.87 -18.16 5.91
CA ASN A 257 15.50 -18.66 6.03
C ASN A 257 15.26 -19.73 4.90
#